data_8f04ca8046dce7b77e6f359e3e800af1
#
_entry.id   8f04ca8046dce7b77e6f359e3e800af1
#
_cell.length_a   1.000
_cell.length_b   1.000
_cell.length_c   1.000
_cell.angle_alpha   90.00
_cell.angle_beta   90.00
_cell.angle_gamma   90.00
#
_symmetry.space_group_name_H-M   'P 1'
#
loop_
_entity.id
_entity.type
_entity.pdbx_description
1 polymer ?
#
loop_
_entity_poly.entity_id
_entity_poly.type
_entity_poly.pdbx_seq_one_letter_code
_entity_poly.pdbx_strand_id
1 'polypeptide(L)'
;MWKPGDVIAWRGIFDKRIWHVQPTIVVRDSPEELVLTLIPGTECIAEETYLKGKQNSNRRWDFKDRDWRLEKYTWQTNRLLLIFEPEKFYSTIYFWNNANHEFLCYYINFQEPFRRNAYG
;
A
#
# COMPACT_ATOMS: atom_id res chain seq x y z
N MET A 1 15.71 3.58 -12.54
CA MET A 1 14.47 2.80 -12.41
C MET A 1 14.74 1.49 -11.69
N TRP A 2 13.77 1.02 -10.94
CA TRP A 2 13.86 -0.29 -10.32
C TRP A 2 13.65 -1.41 -11.34
N LYS A 3 14.16 -2.58 -11.02
CA LYS A 3 14.04 -3.75 -11.89
C LYS A 3 12.96 -4.70 -11.38
N PRO A 4 12.31 -5.46 -12.26
CA PRO A 4 11.40 -6.52 -11.82
C PRO A 4 12.06 -7.42 -10.78
N GLY A 5 11.36 -7.68 -9.69
CA GLY A 5 11.86 -8.48 -8.58
C GLY A 5 12.50 -7.68 -7.45
N ASP A 6 12.81 -6.41 -7.66
CA ASP A 6 13.31 -5.57 -6.57
C ASP A 6 12.24 -5.43 -5.50
N VAL A 7 12.67 -5.40 -4.24
CA VAL A 7 11.77 -5.17 -3.11
C VAL A 7 11.91 -3.71 -2.69
N ILE A 8 10.80 -3.01 -2.68
CA ILE A 8 10.79 -1.60 -2.28
C ILE A 8 9.70 -1.37 -1.22
N ALA A 9 9.93 -0.41 -0.36
CA ALA A 9 8.94 -0.04 0.64
C ALA A 9 7.92 0.94 0.04
N TRP A 10 6.66 0.54 0.06
CA TRP A 10 5.56 1.45 -0.23
C TRP A 10 5.10 2.05 1.08
N ARG A 11 5.24 3.36 1.20
CA ARG A 11 4.89 4.08 2.43
C ARG A 11 3.71 4.99 2.17
N GLY A 12 2.72 4.89 3.04
CA GLY A 12 1.63 5.84 3.08
C GLY A 12 2.00 6.98 4.01
N ILE A 13 1.88 8.21 3.52
CA ILE A 13 2.17 9.40 4.31
C ILE A 13 0.88 10.20 4.44
N PHE A 14 0.53 10.52 5.67
CA PHE A 14 -0.63 11.35 5.98
C PHE A 14 -0.19 12.43 6.97
N ASP A 15 -0.48 13.68 6.63
CA ASP A 15 -0.11 14.83 7.46
C ASP A 15 1.39 14.81 7.84
N LYS A 16 2.24 14.57 6.82
CA LYS A 16 3.70 14.51 6.94
C LYS A 16 4.23 13.36 7.80
N ARG A 17 3.38 12.40 8.17
CA ARG A 17 3.76 11.26 8.99
C ARG A 17 3.50 9.95 8.27
N ILE A 18 4.35 8.97 8.51
CA ILE A 18 4.17 7.63 7.96
C ILE A 18 3.07 6.94 8.76
N TRP A 19 2.05 6.43 8.07
CA TRP A 19 0.99 5.66 8.72
C TRP A 19 0.97 4.19 8.32
N HIS A 20 1.62 3.82 7.21
CA HIS A 20 1.85 2.42 6.88
C HIS A 20 3.12 2.26 6.06
N VAL A 21 3.71 1.07 6.15
CA VAL A 21 4.83 0.66 5.32
C VAL A 21 4.57 -0.78 4.88
N GLN A 22 4.60 -1.02 3.58
CA GLN A 22 4.39 -2.35 3.02
C GLN A 22 5.52 -2.66 2.05
N PRO A 23 6.34 -3.68 2.35
CA PRO A 23 7.32 -4.16 1.39
C PRO A 23 6.61 -4.74 0.18
N THR A 24 6.93 -4.24 -0.99
CA THR A 24 6.31 -4.67 -2.25
C THR A 24 7.39 -5.13 -3.21
N ILE A 25 7.00 -5.96 -4.15
CA ILE A 25 7.90 -6.46 -5.20
C ILE A 25 7.57 -5.72 -6.48
N VAL A 26 8.60 -5.19 -7.13
CA VAL A 26 8.44 -4.49 -8.41
C VAL A 26 8.10 -5.50 -9.49
N VAL A 27 6.99 -5.30 -10.18
CA VAL A 27 6.59 -6.06 -11.34
C VAL A 27 7.11 -5.37 -12.61
N ARG A 28 6.93 -4.06 -12.67
CA ARG A 28 7.41 -3.25 -13.79
C ARG A 28 7.61 -1.82 -13.34
N ASP A 29 8.66 -1.20 -13.81
CA ASP A 29 8.92 0.22 -13.61
C ASP A 29 9.27 0.84 -14.97
N SER A 30 8.35 1.61 -15.51
CA SER A 30 8.48 2.26 -16.82
C SER A 30 8.10 3.72 -16.72
N PRO A 31 8.38 4.52 -17.77
CA PRO A 31 7.93 5.92 -17.79
C PRO A 31 6.41 6.09 -17.68
N GLU A 32 5.64 5.09 -18.09
CA GLU A 32 4.18 5.15 -18.11
C GLU A 32 3.55 4.73 -16.79
N GLU A 33 4.19 3.78 -16.08
CA GLU A 33 3.60 3.26 -14.85
C GLU A 33 4.61 2.52 -13.99
N LEU A 34 4.33 2.51 -12.69
CA LEU A 34 5.02 1.67 -11.72
C LEU A 34 4.01 0.62 -11.25
N VAL A 35 4.35 -0.64 -11.40
CA VAL A 35 3.50 -1.76 -11.00
C VAL A 35 4.18 -2.54 -9.87
N LEU A 36 3.51 -2.65 -8.75
CA LEU A 36 3.99 -3.34 -7.56
C LEU A 36 3.03 -4.46 -7.19
N THR A 37 3.55 -5.50 -6.54
CA THR A 37 2.70 -6.56 -5.99
C THR A 37 2.97 -6.75 -4.49
N LEU A 38 1.92 -7.08 -3.76
CA LEU A 38 1.99 -7.46 -2.36
C LEU A 38 1.38 -8.84 -2.23
N ILE A 39 2.12 -9.77 -1.62
CA ILE A 39 1.71 -11.16 -1.51
C ILE A 39 1.45 -11.54 -0.06
N PRO A 40 0.54 -12.51 0.20
CA PRO A 40 0.32 -13.02 1.55
C PRO A 40 1.60 -13.54 2.19
N GLY A 41 1.74 -13.31 3.49
CA GLY A 41 2.94 -13.65 4.24
C GLY A 41 3.90 -12.50 4.42
N THR A 42 3.68 -11.38 3.75
CA THR A 42 4.54 -10.20 3.88
C THR A 42 4.31 -9.51 5.21
N GLU A 43 5.38 -9.23 5.94
CA GLU A 43 5.30 -8.43 7.16
C GLU A 43 5.23 -6.96 6.82
N CYS A 44 4.22 -6.30 7.37
CA CYS A 44 3.92 -4.90 7.12
C CYS A 44 3.86 -4.14 8.44
N ILE A 45 3.81 -2.83 8.35
CA ILE A 45 3.67 -1.96 9.50
C ILE A 45 2.55 -0.96 9.20
N ALA A 46 1.68 -0.74 10.18
CA ALA A 46 0.65 0.26 10.04
C ALA A 46 0.34 0.91 11.38
N GLU A 47 -0.30 2.06 11.30
CA GLU A 47 -0.76 2.79 12.47
C GLU A 47 -1.76 1.91 13.25
N GLU A 48 -1.58 1.85 14.57
CA GLU A 48 -2.34 0.92 15.41
C GLU A 48 -3.86 1.13 15.36
N THR A 49 -4.30 2.37 15.29
CA THR A 49 -5.73 2.68 15.23
C THR A 49 -6.35 2.25 13.91
N TYR A 50 -5.58 2.36 12.83
CA TYR A 50 -6.02 1.85 11.53
C TYR A 50 -6.24 0.33 11.59
N LEU A 51 -5.33 -0.40 12.23
CA LEU A 51 -5.45 -1.84 12.37
C LEU A 51 -6.66 -2.22 13.24
N LYS A 52 -6.88 -1.49 14.33
CA LYS A 52 -8.06 -1.67 15.17
C LYS A 52 -9.33 -1.20 14.49
N GLY A 53 -9.24 -0.19 13.64
CA GLY A 53 -10.35 0.37 12.89
C GLY A 53 -10.95 -0.57 11.87
N LYS A 54 -10.24 -1.62 11.47
CA LYS A 54 -10.83 -2.68 10.66
C LYS A 54 -11.98 -3.39 11.39
N GLN A 55 -11.98 -3.34 12.72
CA GLN A 55 -13.03 -3.90 13.55
C GLN A 55 -14.09 -2.86 13.92
N ASN A 56 -13.78 -1.57 13.78
CA ASN A 56 -14.68 -0.46 14.09
C ASN A 56 -14.48 0.67 13.09
N SER A 57 -15.24 0.65 12.02
CA SER A 57 -15.10 1.56 10.89
C SER A 57 -15.28 3.04 11.25
N ASN A 58 -15.97 3.34 12.34
CA ASN A 58 -16.27 4.72 12.72
C ASN A 58 -15.05 5.49 13.25
N ARG A 59 -13.97 4.78 13.59
CA ARG A 59 -12.76 5.40 14.14
C ARG A 59 -11.61 5.45 13.16
N ARG A 60 -11.81 5.01 11.96
CA ARG A 60 -10.79 4.81 10.95
C ARG A 60 -10.01 6.08 10.62
N TRP A 61 -10.66 7.23 10.70
CA TRP A 61 -10.10 8.52 10.29
C TRP A 61 -9.76 9.45 11.45
N ASP A 62 -9.89 8.98 12.68
CA ASP A 62 -9.62 9.78 13.87
C ASP A 62 -8.12 9.99 14.13
N PHE A 63 -7.27 9.26 13.43
CA PHE A 63 -5.84 9.27 13.71
C PHE A 63 -5.14 10.55 13.25
N LYS A 64 -5.73 11.34 12.39
CA LYS A 64 -5.06 12.50 11.77
C LYS A 64 -4.64 13.60 12.76
N ASP A 65 -5.36 13.74 13.86
CA ASP A 65 -5.16 14.83 14.81
C ASP A 65 -4.39 14.42 16.06
N ARG A 66 -3.75 13.25 16.06
CA ARG A 66 -3.04 12.73 17.22
C ARG A 66 -1.79 11.99 16.83
N ASP A 67 -0.93 11.76 17.82
CA ASP A 67 0.21 10.88 17.65
C ASP A 67 -0.24 9.43 17.56
N TRP A 68 0.47 8.65 16.77
CA TRP A 68 0.18 7.24 16.65
C TRP A 68 1.47 6.43 16.71
N ARG A 69 1.32 5.16 17.03
CA ARG A 69 2.39 4.17 16.97
C ARG A 69 2.21 3.27 15.77
N LEU A 70 3.32 2.83 15.22
CA LEU A 70 3.32 1.87 14.14
C LEU A 70 3.45 0.47 14.73
N GLU A 71 2.59 -0.45 14.31
CA GLU A 71 2.59 -1.83 14.74
C GLU A 71 2.78 -2.76 13.56
N LYS A 72 3.42 -3.90 13.81
CA LYS A 72 3.60 -4.94 12.80
C LYS A 72 2.32 -5.73 12.60
N TYR A 73 2.10 -6.14 11.37
CA TYR A 73 1.06 -7.09 11.01
C TYR A 73 1.50 -7.88 9.78
N THR A 74 0.85 -9.01 9.54
CA THR A 74 1.13 -9.83 8.37
C THR A 74 -0.01 -9.70 7.38
N TRP A 75 0.32 -9.41 6.12
CA TRP A 75 -0.66 -9.41 5.04
C TRP A 75 -1.05 -10.86 4.76
N GLN A 76 -2.31 -11.21 4.89
CA GLN A 76 -2.70 -12.63 4.90
C GLN A 76 -3.65 -13.05 3.81
N THR A 77 -4.48 -12.17 3.30
CA THR A 77 -5.67 -12.62 2.59
C THR A 77 -5.51 -12.75 1.09
N ASN A 78 -5.11 -11.71 0.43
CA ASN A 78 -5.20 -11.65 -1.02
C ASN A 78 -3.87 -11.19 -1.62
N ARG A 79 -3.58 -11.67 -2.83
CA ARG A 79 -2.52 -11.06 -3.62
C ARG A 79 -3.08 -9.78 -4.23
N LEU A 80 -2.31 -8.71 -4.21
CA LEU A 80 -2.73 -7.47 -4.84
C LEU A 80 -1.70 -6.94 -5.82
N LEU A 81 -2.19 -6.18 -6.77
CA LEU A 81 -1.39 -5.46 -7.75
C LEU A 81 -1.71 -3.98 -7.62
N LEU A 82 -0.65 -3.19 -7.40
CA LEU A 82 -0.74 -1.73 -7.29
C LEU A 82 -0.20 -1.13 -8.57
N ILE A 83 -0.98 -0.24 -9.18
CA ILE A 83 -0.57 0.45 -10.39
C ILE A 83 -0.59 1.94 -10.13
N PHE A 84 0.58 2.56 -10.28
CA PHE A 84 0.77 4.01 -10.14
C PHE A 84 1.15 4.59 -11.49
N GLU A 85 0.40 5.58 -11.94
CA GLU A 85 0.75 6.36 -13.12
C GLU A 85 1.39 7.68 -12.66
N PRO A 86 2.54 8.07 -13.24
CA PRO A 86 3.19 9.33 -12.83
C PRO A 86 2.26 10.53 -12.97
N GLU A 87 2.35 11.44 -12.01
CA GLU A 87 1.61 12.70 -11.98
C GLU A 87 0.09 12.57 -11.83
N LYS A 88 -0.42 11.37 -11.63
CA LYS A 88 -1.85 11.17 -11.38
C LYS A 88 -2.15 11.19 -9.89
N PHE A 89 -3.31 11.73 -9.55
CA PHE A 89 -3.78 11.82 -8.16
C PHE A 89 -4.56 10.59 -7.73
N TYR A 90 -4.24 9.44 -8.30
CA TYR A 90 -4.83 8.17 -7.91
C TYR A 90 -3.88 7.02 -8.21
N SER A 91 -4.13 5.91 -7.54
CA SER A 91 -3.57 4.61 -7.89
C SER A 91 -4.70 3.60 -8.01
N THR A 92 -4.45 2.53 -8.75
CA THR A 92 -5.44 1.46 -8.92
C THR A 92 -4.91 0.21 -8.23
N ILE A 93 -5.78 -0.46 -7.48
CA ILE A 93 -5.43 -1.67 -6.74
C ILE A 93 -6.34 -2.79 -7.19
N TYR A 94 -5.75 -3.89 -7.63
CA TYR A 94 -6.45 -5.10 -8.06
C TYR A 94 -6.19 -6.20 -7.04
N PHE A 95 -7.23 -6.97 -6.71
CA PHE A 95 -7.15 -8.05 -5.74
C PHE A 95 -7.48 -9.39 -6.36
N TRP A 96 -6.69 -10.41 -6.02
CA TRP A 96 -6.93 -11.79 -6.40
C TRP A 96 -6.94 -12.68 -5.17
N ASN A 97 -7.77 -13.72 -5.21
CA ASN A 97 -7.72 -14.77 -4.20
C ASN A 97 -6.42 -15.54 -4.36
N ASN A 98 -5.65 -15.66 -3.29
CA ASN A 98 -4.34 -16.32 -3.36
C ASN A 98 -4.43 -17.84 -3.53
N ALA A 99 -5.52 -18.47 -3.09
CA ALA A 99 -5.67 -19.91 -3.14
C ALA A 99 -6.05 -20.42 -4.52
N ASN A 100 -6.99 -19.73 -5.20
CA ASN A 100 -7.53 -20.18 -6.49
C ASN A 100 -7.25 -19.23 -7.65
N HIS A 101 -6.55 -18.11 -7.39
CA HIS A 101 -6.19 -17.11 -8.39
C HIS A 101 -7.39 -16.41 -9.05
N GLU A 102 -8.56 -16.48 -8.46
CA GLU A 102 -9.72 -15.75 -8.96
C GLU A 102 -9.59 -14.26 -8.71
N PHE A 103 -9.92 -13.48 -9.72
CA PHE A 103 -10.02 -12.03 -9.59
C PHE A 103 -11.20 -11.68 -8.68
N LEU A 104 -10.95 -10.86 -7.67
CA LEU A 104 -11.98 -10.48 -6.69
C LEU A 104 -12.58 -9.12 -7.00
N CYS A 105 -11.77 -8.09 -7.02
CA CYS A 105 -12.22 -6.72 -7.20
C CYS A 105 -11.05 -5.79 -7.46
N TYR A 106 -11.38 -4.57 -7.84
CA TYR A 106 -10.41 -3.49 -7.88
C TYR A 106 -11.04 -2.23 -7.27
N TYR A 107 -10.19 -1.29 -6.85
CA TYR A 107 -10.67 0.03 -6.50
C TYR A 107 -9.60 1.08 -6.80
N ILE A 108 -10.04 2.33 -6.81
CA ILE A 108 -9.18 3.47 -7.06
C ILE A 108 -8.95 4.17 -5.73
N ASN A 109 -7.68 4.41 -5.43
CA ASN A 109 -7.25 5.13 -4.24
C ASN A 109 -6.89 6.55 -4.65
N PHE A 110 -7.59 7.54 -4.12
CA PHE A 110 -7.25 8.93 -4.37
C PHE A 110 -6.11 9.34 -3.46
N GLN A 111 -5.05 9.88 -4.05
CA GLN A 111 -3.83 10.23 -3.36
C GLN A 111 -3.05 11.26 -4.16
N GLU A 112 -2.11 11.92 -3.51
CA GLU A 112 -1.14 12.72 -4.26
C GLU A 112 -0.27 11.83 -5.15
N PRO A 113 0.32 12.37 -6.22
CA PRO A 113 1.23 11.60 -7.04
C PRO A 113 2.33 10.96 -6.21
N PHE A 114 2.67 9.71 -6.53
CA PHE A 114 3.69 9.01 -5.77
C PHE A 114 5.05 9.67 -5.97
N ARG A 115 5.90 9.52 -4.97
CA ARG A 115 7.27 10.03 -5.01
C ARG A 115 8.23 8.88 -4.84
N ARG A 116 9.18 8.80 -5.73
CA ARG A 116 10.27 7.84 -5.60
C ARG A 116 11.25 8.38 -4.59
N ASN A 117 11.69 7.50 -3.71
CA ASN A 117 12.83 7.78 -2.86
C ASN A 117 12.65 9.08 -2.06
N ALA A 118 11.58 9.16 -1.32
CA ALA A 118 11.25 10.35 -0.54
C ALA A 118 12.31 10.72 0.52
N TYR A 119 13.24 9.84 0.81
CA TYR A 119 14.32 10.08 1.77
C TYR A 119 15.70 9.96 1.15
N GLY A 120 15.81 10.20 -0.11
CA GLY A 120 17.09 10.12 -0.79
C GLY A 120 17.22 8.95 -1.68
#